data_2cef344020bdf9198d3344f5fc3d77f2
#
_entry.id   2cef344020bdf9198d3344f5fc3d77f2
#
_cell.length_a   1.000
_cell.length_b   1.000
_cell.length_c   1.000
_cell.angle_alpha   90.00
_cell.angle_beta   90.00
_cell.angle_gamma   90.00
#
_symmetry.space_group_name_H-M   'P 1'
#
loop_
_entity.id
_entity.type
_entity.pdbx_description
1 polymer ?
#
loop_
_entity_poly.entity_id
_entity_poly.type
_entity_poly.pdbx_seq_one_letter_code
_entity_poly.pdbx_strand_id
1 'polypeptide(L)'
;MTVPSPIYFLLAQGRGGYSPDGTLPAGAIECTQAQAEDPSAWLVKDSAIAQAPAPVLTLAQQAAAASVAGLSITLSGTMTLAATLFPTDTKTQKAVESMNAMARAGVLPLGSTTYPMIDASGTWHHFTAAQYQAVAGAIAAYVAACDLIAAGNPLGVSALPAASVSLAV
;
A
#
# COMPACT_ATOMS: atom_id res chain seq x y z
N MET A 1 5.27 -42.97 -34.36
CA MET A 1 4.15 -42.03 -33.97
C MET A 1 4.72 -41.04 -32.98
N THR A 2 4.85 -39.77 -33.38
CA THR A 2 5.24 -38.68 -32.47
C THR A 2 4.03 -38.35 -31.63
N VAL A 3 4.15 -38.46 -30.30
CA VAL A 3 3.12 -37.97 -29.37
C VAL A 3 3.08 -36.46 -29.51
N PRO A 4 1.92 -35.85 -29.81
CA PRO A 4 1.82 -34.41 -29.89
C PRO A 4 2.22 -33.77 -28.55
N SER A 5 3.00 -32.68 -28.61
CA SER A 5 3.37 -31.96 -27.40
C SER A 5 2.18 -31.12 -26.93
N PRO A 6 1.88 -31.10 -25.64
CA PRO A 6 0.83 -30.27 -25.09
C PRO A 6 1.17 -28.78 -25.25
N ILE A 7 0.15 -27.96 -25.48
CA ILE A 7 0.29 -26.51 -25.63
C ILE A 7 -0.65 -25.77 -24.67
N TYR A 8 -0.23 -24.58 -24.26
CA TYR A 8 -1.06 -23.61 -23.55
C TYR A 8 -1.56 -22.54 -24.53
N PHE A 9 -2.74 -22.02 -24.29
CA PHE A 9 -3.33 -21.00 -25.18
C PHE A 9 -4.10 -19.91 -24.44
N LEU A 10 -4.22 -18.77 -25.10
CA LEU A 10 -5.09 -17.65 -24.69
C LEU A 10 -6.10 -17.35 -25.79
N LEU A 11 -7.31 -17.01 -25.36
CA LEU A 11 -8.40 -16.50 -26.21
C LEU A 11 -8.51 -14.98 -26.04
N ALA A 12 -9.01 -14.30 -27.07
CA ALA A 12 -9.22 -12.84 -27.08
C ALA A 12 -10.13 -12.34 -25.93
N GLN A 13 -10.91 -13.23 -25.32
CA GLN A 13 -11.83 -12.95 -24.23
C GLN A 13 -11.18 -13.07 -22.83
N GLY A 14 -9.84 -13.17 -22.75
CA GLY A 14 -9.12 -13.31 -21.49
C GLY A 14 -9.29 -14.69 -20.83
N ARG A 15 -9.48 -15.75 -21.61
CA ARG A 15 -9.52 -17.13 -21.13
C ARG A 15 -8.25 -17.86 -21.52
N GLY A 16 -7.55 -18.42 -20.52
CA GLY A 16 -6.46 -19.33 -20.72
C GLY A 16 -6.92 -20.79 -20.72
N GLY A 17 -6.18 -21.65 -21.38
CA GLY A 17 -6.44 -23.08 -21.40
C GLY A 17 -5.23 -23.92 -21.76
N TYR A 18 -5.43 -25.22 -21.71
CA TYR A 18 -4.44 -26.25 -22.00
C TYR A 18 -5.01 -27.26 -23.00
N SER A 19 -4.25 -27.59 -24.02
CA SER A 19 -4.61 -28.61 -25.02
C SER A 19 -3.57 -29.75 -24.97
N PRO A 20 -3.96 -30.93 -24.52
CA PRO A 20 -3.06 -32.06 -24.40
C PRO A 20 -2.66 -32.68 -25.74
N ASP A 21 -3.45 -32.46 -26.77
CA ASP A 21 -3.24 -32.99 -28.14
C ASP A 21 -2.54 -32.01 -29.08
N GLY A 22 -2.16 -30.83 -28.56
CA GLY A 22 -1.49 -29.79 -29.33
C GLY A 22 -2.40 -29.05 -30.32
N THR A 23 -3.73 -29.17 -30.21
CA THR A 23 -4.68 -28.51 -31.12
C THR A 23 -5.14 -27.18 -30.53
N LEU A 24 -4.93 -26.07 -31.25
CA LEU A 24 -5.42 -24.76 -30.84
C LEU A 24 -6.92 -24.61 -31.11
N PRO A 25 -7.73 -24.18 -30.13
CA PRO A 25 -9.09 -23.75 -30.37
C PRO A 25 -9.16 -22.58 -31.37
N ALA A 26 -10.27 -22.46 -32.09
CA ALA A 26 -10.47 -21.36 -33.04
C ALA A 26 -10.35 -19.99 -32.34
N GLY A 27 -9.48 -19.13 -32.86
CA GLY A 27 -9.19 -17.80 -32.28
C GLY A 27 -8.27 -17.79 -31.06
N ALA A 28 -7.69 -18.93 -30.71
CA ALA A 28 -6.68 -19.02 -29.65
C ALA A 28 -5.28 -18.76 -30.21
N ILE A 29 -4.41 -18.25 -29.33
CA ILE A 29 -2.98 -18.07 -29.60
C ILE A 29 -2.20 -18.92 -28.61
N GLU A 30 -1.18 -19.62 -29.09
CA GLU A 30 -0.25 -20.35 -28.24
C GLU A 30 0.46 -19.40 -27.30
N CYS A 31 0.60 -19.78 -26.03
CA CYS A 31 1.19 -18.98 -24.99
C CYS A 31 2.01 -19.84 -24.02
N THR A 32 2.70 -19.20 -23.08
CA THR A 32 3.37 -19.90 -21.98
C THR A 32 2.36 -20.39 -20.94
N GLN A 33 2.74 -21.39 -20.15
CA GLN A 33 1.92 -21.85 -19.03
C GLN A 33 1.54 -20.72 -18.07
N ALA A 34 2.50 -19.87 -17.69
CA ALA A 34 2.27 -18.74 -16.80
C ALA A 34 1.24 -17.74 -17.36
N GLN A 35 1.22 -17.53 -18.69
CA GLN A 35 0.22 -16.67 -19.33
C GLN A 35 -1.18 -17.31 -19.33
N ALA A 36 -1.28 -18.62 -19.47
CA ALA A 36 -2.55 -19.34 -19.41
C ALA A 36 -3.11 -19.43 -17.98
N GLU A 37 -2.26 -19.48 -16.97
CA GLU A 37 -2.63 -19.54 -15.54
C GLU A 37 -3.13 -18.19 -15.00
N ASP A 38 -2.62 -17.06 -15.52
CA ASP A 38 -3.12 -15.72 -15.19
C ASP A 38 -3.53 -14.96 -16.48
N PRO A 39 -4.63 -15.36 -17.10
CA PRO A 39 -5.09 -14.77 -18.37
C PRO A 39 -5.53 -13.31 -18.23
N SER A 40 -5.81 -12.84 -17.02
CA SER A 40 -6.21 -11.45 -16.76
C SER A 40 -5.06 -10.44 -16.93
N ALA A 41 -3.83 -10.91 -16.79
CA ALA A 41 -2.62 -10.08 -16.98
C ALA A 41 -2.24 -9.88 -18.45
N TRP A 42 -2.96 -10.51 -19.39
CA TRP A 42 -2.59 -10.54 -20.81
C TRP A 42 -3.75 -10.19 -21.72
N LEU A 43 -3.44 -9.53 -22.83
CA LEU A 43 -4.38 -9.22 -23.91
C LEU A 43 -3.94 -9.89 -25.21
N VAL A 44 -4.91 -10.50 -25.89
CA VAL A 44 -4.72 -10.96 -27.27
C VAL A 44 -5.22 -9.85 -28.20
N LYS A 45 -4.29 -9.22 -28.90
CA LYS A 45 -4.58 -8.15 -29.87
C LYS A 45 -3.77 -8.38 -31.14
N ASP A 46 -4.44 -8.28 -32.31
CA ASP A 46 -3.81 -8.41 -33.63
C ASP A 46 -2.96 -9.70 -33.78
N SER A 47 -3.47 -10.83 -33.26
CA SER A 47 -2.76 -12.12 -33.23
C SER A 47 -1.45 -12.11 -32.44
N ALA A 48 -1.29 -11.20 -31.48
CA ALA A 48 -0.16 -11.13 -30.56
C ALA A 48 -0.64 -11.10 -29.10
N ILE A 49 0.20 -11.62 -28.20
CA ILE A 49 -0.01 -11.55 -26.77
C ILE A 49 0.77 -10.34 -26.25
N ALA A 50 0.07 -9.42 -25.60
CA ALA A 50 0.65 -8.26 -24.94
C ALA A 50 0.25 -8.26 -23.46
N GLN A 51 1.09 -7.67 -22.60
CA GLN A 51 0.72 -7.47 -21.21
C GLN A 51 -0.46 -6.50 -21.12
N ALA A 52 -1.48 -6.88 -20.36
CA ALA A 52 -2.59 -5.98 -20.10
C ALA A 52 -2.09 -4.73 -19.35
N PRO A 53 -2.58 -3.53 -19.67
CA PRO A 53 -2.24 -2.35 -18.88
C PRO A 53 -2.66 -2.58 -17.44
N ALA A 54 -1.82 -2.15 -16.50
CA ALA A 54 -2.15 -2.21 -15.08
C ALA A 54 -3.50 -1.52 -14.83
N PRO A 55 -4.38 -2.09 -13.99
CA PRO A 55 -5.65 -1.46 -13.69
C PRO A 55 -5.42 -0.09 -13.06
N VAL A 56 -6.07 0.93 -13.60
CA VAL A 56 -6.04 2.28 -13.02
C VAL A 56 -6.90 2.25 -11.76
N LEU A 57 -6.25 2.34 -10.60
CA LEU A 57 -6.95 2.39 -9.32
C LEU A 57 -7.79 3.67 -9.22
N THR A 58 -8.99 3.55 -8.70
CA THR A 58 -9.82 4.71 -8.33
C THR A 58 -9.17 5.49 -7.19
N LEU A 59 -9.52 6.75 -7.00
CA LEU A 59 -9.00 7.56 -5.89
C LEU A 59 -9.28 6.90 -4.54
N ALA A 60 -10.45 6.26 -4.36
CA ALA A 60 -10.80 5.52 -3.15
C ALA A 60 -9.87 4.32 -2.91
N GLN A 61 -9.56 3.55 -3.96
CA GLN A 61 -8.62 2.42 -3.86
C GLN A 61 -7.19 2.89 -3.57
N GLN A 62 -6.76 3.99 -4.18
CA GLN A 62 -5.47 4.61 -3.89
C GLN A 62 -5.39 5.10 -2.45
N ALA A 63 -6.46 5.72 -1.92
CA ALA A 63 -6.55 6.18 -0.55
C ALA A 63 -6.51 5.02 0.46
N ALA A 64 -7.25 3.94 0.19
CA ALA A 64 -7.21 2.74 1.02
C ALA A 64 -5.80 2.10 1.06
N ALA A 65 -5.09 2.08 -0.05
CA ALA A 65 -3.70 1.62 -0.09
C ALA A 65 -2.76 2.59 0.66
N ALA A 66 -2.96 3.90 0.52
CA ALA A 66 -2.15 4.93 1.15
C ALA A 66 -2.30 4.93 2.68
N SER A 67 -3.51 4.66 3.21
CA SER A 67 -3.78 4.64 4.65
C SER A 67 -2.96 3.59 5.42
N VAL A 68 -2.45 2.57 4.75
CA VAL A 68 -1.62 1.51 5.35
C VAL A 68 -0.16 1.52 4.90
N ALA A 69 0.17 2.32 3.90
CA ALA A 69 1.53 2.38 3.33
C ALA A 69 2.54 3.09 4.24
N GLY A 70 2.07 3.93 5.16
CA GLY A 70 2.90 4.72 6.06
C GLY A 70 2.95 6.20 5.71
N LEU A 71 3.43 7.00 6.68
CA LEU A 71 3.64 8.44 6.54
C LEU A 71 5.12 8.76 6.79
N SER A 72 5.75 9.46 5.85
CA SER A 72 7.11 9.96 6.01
C SER A 72 7.09 11.25 6.83
N ILE A 73 7.82 11.29 7.95
CA ILE A 73 7.87 12.44 8.86
C ILE A 73 9.30 12.95 8.98
N THR A 74 9.46 14.24 8.82
CA THR A 74 10.71 14.97 9.12
C THR A 74 10.47 15.84 10.35
N LEU A 75 11.37 15.81 11.31
CA LEU A 75 11.34 16.71 12.46
C LEU A 75 12.48 17.72 12.38
N SER A 76 12.20 18.94 12.81
CA SER A 76 13.18 20.02 13.00
C SER A 76 12.91 20.74 14.33
N GLY A 77 13.91 21.42 14.86
CA GLY A 77 13.80 22.13 16.13
C GLY A 77 14.67 21.49 17.21
N THR A 78 14.08 21.16 18.36
CA THR A 78 14.80 20.58 19.50
C THR A 78 15.31 19.15 19.27
N MET A 79 14.71 18.46 18.30
CA MET A 79 15.15 17.18 17.76
C MET A 79 15.15 17.27 16.23
N THR A 80 16.18 16.72 15.60
CA THR A 80 16.24 16.57 14.15
C THR A 80 16.05 15.11 13.81
N LEU A 81 15.04 14.81 12.97
CA LEU A 81 14.80 13.50 12.38
C LEU A 81 14.74 13.70 10.87
N ALA A 82 15.60 13.02 10.14
CA ALA A 82 15.51 12.95 8.68
C ALA A 82 14.18 12.29 8.26
N ALA A 83 13.78 12.42 7.01
CA ALA A 83 12.57 11.81 6.48
C ALA A 83 12.50 10.32 6.84
N THR A 84 11.65 9.98 7.79
CA THR A 84 11.51 8.64 8.39
C THR A 84 10.09 8.16 8.16
N LEU A 85 9.94 6.95 7.61
CA LEU A 85 8.64 6.33 7.35
C LEU A 85 8.10 5.68 8.63
N PHE A 86 6.97 6.15 9.12
CA PHE A 86 6.24 5.52 10.22
C PHE A 86 5.06 4.70 9.68
N PRO A 87 4.89 3.44 10.13
CA PRO A 87 3.79 2.62 9.69
C PRO A 87 2.46 3.18 10.17
N THR A 88 1.42 3.01 9.36
CA THR A 88 0.06 3.51 9.60
C THR A 88 -0.99 2.40 9.63
N ASP A 89 -0.56 1.14 9.73
CA ASP A 89 -1.47 0.00 9.88
C ASP A 89 -2.27 0.06 11.20
N THR A 90 -3.41 -0.65 11.26
CA THR A 90 -4.35 -0.60 12.40
C THR A 90 -3.70 -0.98 13.74
N LYS A 91 -2.73 -1.90 13.75
CA LYS A 91 -2.04 -2.30 14.97
C LYS A 91 -1.16 -1.15 15.49
N THR A 92 -0.42 -0.53 14.59
CA THR A 92 0.42 0.64 14.91
C THR A 92 -0.43 1.80 15.37
N GLN A 93 -1.54 2.11 14.70
CA GLN A 93 -2.45 3.19 15.12
C GLN A 93 -2.93 3.02 16.55
N LYS A 94 -3.38 1.82 16.96
CA LYS A 94 -3.81 1.54 18.34
C LYS A 94 -2.67 1.74 19.36
N ALA A 95 -1.46 1.33 19.03
CA ALA A 95 -0.29 1.55 19.88
C ALA A 95 0.05 3.04 20.02
N VAL A 96 0.01 3.78 18.89
CA VAL A 96 0.24 5.22 18.84
C VAL A 96 -0.82 5.99 19.65
N GLU A 97 -2.10 5.64 19.52
CA GLU A 97 -3.20 6.25 20.29
C GLU A 97 -3.03 6.04 21.79
N SER A 98 -2.74 4.80 22.22
CA SER A 98 -2.51 4.49 23.62
C SER A 98 -1.35 5.28 24.21
N MET A 99 -0.21 5.31 23.51
CA MET A 99 0.96 6.04 23.93
C MET A 99 0.74 7.58 23.90
N ASN A 100 -0.03 8.08 22.93
CA ASN A 100 -0.40 9.48 22.82
C ASN A 100 -1.30 9.93 23.99
N ALA A 101 -2.21 9.05 24.44
CA ALA A 101 -2.99 9.30 25.65
C ALA A 101 -2.10 9.43 26.90
N MET A 102 -1.10 8.57 27.03
CA MET A 102 -0.11 8.66 28.11
C MET A 102 0.69 9.97 28.01
N ALA A 103 1.16 10.35 26.80
CA ALA A 103 1.91 11.58 26.58
C ALA A 103 1.08 12.84 26.93
N ARG A 104 -0.21 12.84 26.60
CA ARG A 104 -1.13 13.93 26.98
C ARG A 104 -1.36 14.03 28.49
N ALA A 105 -1.40 12.88 29.17
CA ALA A 105 -1.56 12.82 30.61
C ALA A 105 -0.25 13.09 31.38
N GLY A 106 0.88 13.23 30.70
CA GLY A 106 2.20 13.37 31.31
C GLY A 106 2.70 12.10 32.01
N VAL A 107 2.13 10.94 31.64
CA VAL A 107 2.47 9.63 32.20
C VAL A 107 3.50 8.97 31.32
N LEU A 108 4.67 8.67 31.86
CA LEU A 108 5.73 7.96 31.13
C LEU A 108 5.45 6.46 31.10
N PRO A 109 5.82 5.77 30.02
CA PRO A 109 5.81 4.31 29.98
C PRO A 109 6.71 3.72 31.06
N LEU A 110 6.33 2.57 31.62
CA LEU A 110 7.07 1.92 32.70
C LEU A 110 8.53 1.67 32.29
N GLY A 111 9.45 2.20 33.10
CA GLY A 111 10.89 2.08 32.87
C GLY A 111 11.48 3.00 31.79
N SER A 112 10.66 3.92 31.23
CA SER A 112 11.11 4.87 30.21
C SER A 112 11.14 6.31 30.72
N THR A 113 12.05 7.12 30.18
CA THR A 113 12.09 8.58 30.36
C THR A 113 11.54 9.35 29.13
N THR A 114 11.11 8.63 28.11
CA THR A 114 10.67 9.13 26.81
C THR A 114 9.50 8.30 26.29
N TYR A 115 8.90 8.75 25.20
CA TYR A 115 7.82 8.05 24.49
C TYR A 115 8.39 7.36 23.25
N PRO A 116 8.55 6.03 23.27
CA PRO A 116 9.11 5.30 22.14
C PRO A 116 8.10 5.12 21.00
N MET A 117 8.59 5.19 19.76
CA MET A 117 7.86 4.82 18.57
C MET A 117 8.79 4.11 17.59
N ILE A 118 8.30 3.03 16.97
CA ILE A 118 9.06 2.26 15.98
C ILE A 118 8.74 2.77 14.59
N ASP A 119 9.76 2.90 13.74
CA ASP A 119 9.59 3.22 12.33
C ASP A 119 9.38 1.96 11.47
N ALA A 120 9.13 2.15 10.17
CA ALA A 120 8.92 1.04 9.23
C ALA A 120 10.17 0.17 9.00
N SER A 121 11.37 0.65 9.36
CA SER A 121 12.62 -0.12 9.31
C SER A 121 12.85 -0.98 10.57
N GLY A 122 12.03 -0.80 11.61
CA GLY A 122 12.20 -1.45 12.89
C GLY A 122 13.09 -0.66 13.88
N THR A 123 13.45 0.58 13.56
CA THR A 123 14.27 1.44 14.43
C THR A 123 13.39 2.14 15.46
N TRP A 124 13.83 2.13 16.72
CA TRP A 124 13.15 2.83 17.80
C TRP A 124 13.60 4.29 17.89
N HIS A 125 12.63 5.19 17.88
CA HIS A 125 12.82 6.62 18.11
C HIS A 125 12.23 6.98 19.48
N HIS A 126 12.91 7.88 20.21
CA HIS A 126 12.54 8.29 21.55
C HIS A 126 12.19 9.77 21.57
N PHE A 127 10.95 10.09 21.89
CA PHE A 127 10.40 11.44 21.82
C PHE A 127 10.09 12.01 23.20
N THR A 128 10.15 13.32 23.34
CA THR A 128 9.46 14.04 24.43
C THR A 128 7.94 13.92 24.23
N ALA A 129 7.15 14.28 25.24
CA ALA A 129 5.69 14.28 25.13
C ALA A 129 5.19 15.15 23.96
N ALA A 130 5.74 16.35 23.80
CA ALA A 130 5.36 17.29 22.74
C ALA A 130 5.68 16.74 21.34
N GLN A 131 6.88 16.18 21.18
CA GLN A 131 7.31 15.56 19.92
C GLN A 131 6.44 14.35 19.55
N TYR A 132 6.17 13.49 20.54
CA TYR A 132 5.30 12.32 20.34
C TYR A 132 3.90 12.73 19.91
N GLN A 133 3.31 13.71 20.59
CA GLN A 133 1.98 14.24 20.27
C GLN A 133 1.92 14.82 18.85
N ALA A 134 2.96 15.54 18.43
CA ALA A 134 3.05 16.10 17.08
C ALA A 134 3.11 14.99 16.01
N VAL A 135 3.98 13.99 16.20
CA VAL A 135 4.11 12.83 15.29
C VAL A 135 2.81 12.02 15.25
N ALA A 136 2.26 11.67 16.42
CA ALA A 136 1.01 10.91 16.53
C ALA A 136 -0.17 11.68 15.90
N GLY A 137 -0.23 12.99 16.07
CA GLY A 137 -1.24 13.86 15.46
C GLY A 137 -1.15 13.87 13.93
N ALA A 138 0.07 13.94 13.39
CA ALA A 138 0.29 13.89 11.93
C ALA A 138 -0.14 12.53 11.33
N ILE A 139 0.21 11.43 12.00
CA ILE A 139 -0.21 10.07 11.58
C ILE A 139 -1.75 9.97 11.60
N ALA A 140 -2.39 10.39 12.69
CA ALA A 140 -3.84 10.31 12.82
C ALA A 140 -4.55 11.17 11.76
N ALA A 141 -4.08 12.38 11.49
CA ALA A 141 -4.64 13.28 10.47
C ALA A 141 -4.51 12.69 9.06
N TYR A 142 -3.34 12.11 8.74
CA TYR A 142 -3.09 11.46 7.45
C TYR A 142 -4.02 10.27 7.22
N VAL A 143 -4.10 9.37 8.19
CA VAL A 143 -4.97 8.17 8.10
C VAL A 143 -6.43 8.58 7.98
N ALA A 144 -6.91 9.51 8.82
CA ALA A 144 -8.28 9.98 8.76
C ALA A 144 -8.63 10.60 7.39
N ALA A 145 -7.72 11.35 6.79
CA ALA A 145 -7.91 11.92 5.45
C ALA A 145 -7.99 10.82 4.38
N CYS A 146 -7.10 9.81 4.44
CA CYS A 146 -7.16 8.65 3.54
C CYS A 146 -8.46 7.87 3.69
N ASP A 147 -8.89 7.58 4.91
CA ASP A 147 -10.09 6.80 5.20
C ASP A 147 -11.37 7.52 4.75
N LEU A 148 -11.44 8.85 4.91
CA LEU A 148 -12.53 9.66 4.38
C LEU A 148 -12.63 9.56 2.86
N ILE A 149 -11.51 9.64 2.14
CA ILE A 149 -11.46 9.50 0.68
C ILE A 149 -11.85 8.07 0.27
N ALA A 150 -11.33 7.05 0.95
CA ALA A 150 -11.65 5.64 0.70
C ALA A 150 -13.14 5.34 0.91
N ALA A 151 -13.79 6.00 1.88
CA ALA A 151 -15.21 5.91 2.15
C ALA A 151 -16.09 6.70 1.15
N GLY A 152 -15.50 7.33 0.13
CA GLY A 152 -16.25 8.11 -0.86
C GLY A 152 -16.71 9.47 -0.33
N ASN A 153 -15.87 10.15 0.44
CA ASN A 153 -16.16 11.42 1.09
C ASN A 153 -16.83 12.44 0.15
N PRO A 154 -18.02 12.96 0.49
CA PRO A 154 -18.76 13.93 -0.32
C PRO A 154 -18.14 15.34 -0.35
N LEU A 155 -17.05 15.61 0.39
CA LEU A 155 -16.42 16.94 0.48
C LEU A 155 -15.56 17.29 -0.74
N GLY A 156 -15.63 16.51 -1.83
CA GLY A 156 -15.03 16.87 -3.12
C GLY A 156 -13.49 16.90 -3.14
N VAL A 157 -12.84 16.10 -2.30
CA VAL A 157 -11.39 15.97 -2.34
C VAL A 157 -10.99 15.26 -3.64
N SER A 158 -10.17 15.92 -4.45
CA SER A 158 -9.74 15.44 -5.77
C SER A 158 -8.35 14.78 -5.78
N ALA A 159 -7.64 14.78 -4.64
CA ALA A 159 -6.30 14.26 -4.53
C ALA A 159 -6.06 13.60 -3.17
N LEU A 160 -5.09 12.68 -3.13
CA LEU A 160 -4.61 12.08 -1.89
C LEU A 160 -3.90 13.13 -1.00
N PRO A 161 -3.94 12.96 0.34
CA PRO A 161 -3.08 13.72 1.22
C PRO A 161 -1.61 13.42 0.92
N ALA A 162 -0.73 14.38 1.17
CA ALA A 162 0.70 14.19 0.99
C ALA A 162 1.20 13.07 1.91
N ALA A 163 1.92 12.10 1.35
CA ALA A 163 2.52 10.99 2.10
C ALA A 163 3.78 11.39 2.89
N SER A 164 4.04 12.69 3.01
CA SER A 164 5.15 13.26 3.77
C SER A 164 4.74 14.55 4.47
N VAL A 165 5.28 14.78 5.67
CA VAL A 165 5.05 15.99 6.47
C VAL A 165 6.35 16.42 7.17
N SER A 166 6.56 17.73 7.28
CA SER A 166 7.63 18.32 8.09
C SER A 166 7.02 19.01 9.30
N LEU A 167 7.51 18.67 10.49
CA LEU A 167 7.07 19.20 11.77
C LEU A 167 8.21 19.95 12.46
N ALA A 168 7.93 21.14 12.97
CA ALA A 168 8.84 21.89 13.82
C ALA A 168 8.42 21.68 15.28
N VAL A 169 9.31 21.08 16.11
CA VAL A 169 9.03 20.68 17.51
C VAL A 169 10.20 20.94 18.46
#